data_87298c7dd539763949a5772013adedc0
#
_entry.id   87298c7dd539763949a5772013adedc0
#
_cell.length_a   1.000
_cell.length_b   1.000
_cell.length_c   1.000
_cell.angle_alpha   90.00
_cell.angle_beta   90.00
_cell.angle_gamma   90.00
#
_symmetry.space_group_name_H-M   'P 1'
#
loop_
_entity.id
_entity.type
_entity.pdbx_description
1 polymer ?
#
loop_
_entity_poly.entity_id
_entity_poly.type
_entity_poly.pdbx_seq_one_letter_code
_entity_poly.pdbx_strand_id
1 'polypeptide(L)'
;YQGYGAEMGELRSWVLAQLLWNPQQDDRALIKEFLLGYYGEQAGEIIWRYLELLHEASKGFNLRCYLGKDPPHLKFGPLAAAERLWQQAEAAAGRDADPEKLIRVRLGHLPVRYACLDRWKSLRRECREQRAAWPWPESRKAAAEEFRQVCQGVPGKDWTVVKVLSEGG
;
A
#
# COMPACT_ATOMS: atom_id res chain seq x y z
N TYR A 1 -12.72 4.51 -12.99
CA TYR A 1 -12.37 3.21 -13.54
C TYR A 1 -11.39 2.51 -12.62
N GLN A 2 -11.72 1.31 -12.19
CA GLN A 2 -10.86 0.51 -11.31
C GLN A 2 -10.55 -0.81 -11.99
N GLY A 3 -9.25 -1.05 -12.23
CA GLY A 3 -8.79 -2.38 -12.63
C GLY A 3 -8.73 -3.33 -11.43
N TYR A 4 -8.79 -4.63 -11.69
CA TYR A 4 -8.52 -5.65 -10.68
C TYR A 4 -7.13 -5.39 -10.05
N GLY A 5 -7.06 -5.42 -8.71
CA GLY A 5 -5.81 -5.22 -7.99
C GLY A 5 -5.35 -3.76 -7.83
N ALA A 6 -6.22 -2.79 -8.11
CA ALA A 6 -5.90 -1.39 -7.82
C ALA A 6 -5.72 -1.17 -6.31
N GLU A 7 -4.75 -0.34 -5.93
CA GLU A 7 -4.50 0.03 -4.54
C GLU A 7 -5.79 0.53 -3.86
N MET A 8 -6.08 -0.02 -2.68
CA MET A 8 -7.29 0.31 -1.90
C MET A 8 -8.60 0.21 -2.71
N GLY A 9 -8.68 -0.75 -3.63
CA GLY A 9 -9.84 -0.94 -4.50
C GLY A 9 -11.13 -1.19 -3.72
N GLU A 10 -11.07 -2.05 -2.72
CA GLU A 10 -12.19 -2.39 -1.84
C GLU A 10 -12.67 -1.18 -1.04
N LEU A 11 -11.74 -0.45 -0.41
CA LEU A 11 -12.04 0.78 0.32
C LEU A 11 -12.75 1.80 -0.58
N ARG A 12 -12.20 2.08 -1.76
CA ARG A 12 -12.77 3.06 -2.69
C ARG A 12 -14.16 2.66 -3.16
N SER A 13 -14.35 1.39 -3.48
CA SER A 13 -15.65 0.87 -3.92
C SER A 13 -16.70 0.97 -2.82
N TRP A 14 -16.32 0.65 -1.59
CA TRP A 14 -17.22 0.72 -0.44
C TRP A 14 -17.60 2.17 -0.10
N VAL A 15 -16.62 3.08 -0.01
CA VAL A 15 -16.88 4.51 0.27
C VAL A 15 -17.75 5.13 -0.82
N LEU A 16 -17.46 4.86 -2.09
CA LEU A 16 -18.27 5.36 -3.20
C LEU A 16 -19.72 4.84 -3.13
N ALA A 17 -19.92 3.56 -2.81
CA ALA A 17 -21.27 3.00 -2.66
C ALA A 17 -22.06 3.70 -1.54
N GLN A 18 -21.42 3.98 -0.40
CA GLN A 18 -22.04 4.71 0.71
C GLN A 18 -22.42 6.15 0.32
N LEU A 19 -21.51 6.86 -0.34
CA LEU A 19 -21.73 8.25 -0.76
C LEU A 19 -22.74 8.35 -1.92
N LEU A 20 -22.83 7.36 -2.80
CA LEU A 20 -23.87 7.30 -3.83
C LEU A 20 -25.27 7.10 -3.22
N TRP A 21 -25.35 6.37 -2.12
CA TRP A 21 -26.61 6.20 -1.39
C TRP A 21 -26.99 7.44 -0.58
N ASN A 22 -26.02 8.02 0.13
CA ASN A 22 -26.23 9.24 0.91
C ASN A 22 -24.98 10.16 0.82
N PRO A 23 -24.99 11.18 -0.04
CA PRO A 23 -23.84 12.06 -0.28
C PRO A 23 -23.54 13.04 0.87
N GLN A 24 -24.37 13.07 1.94
CA GLN A 24 -24.15 13.91 3.11
C GLN A 24 -23.33 13.22 4.21
N GLN A 25 -22.89 11.97 3.99
CA GLN A 25 -22.06 11.27 4.96
C GLN A 25 -20.64 11.84 5.00
N ASP A 26 -20.00 11.76 6.16
CA ASP A 26 -18.60 12.10 6.36
C ASP A 26 -17.70 11.01 5.73
N ASP A 27 -17.02 11.35 4.65
CA ASP A 27 -16.13 10.44 3.94
C ASP A 27 -14.98 9.94 4.80
N ARG A 28 -14.43 10.77 5.69
CA ARG A 28 -13.35 10.38 6.61
C ARG A 28 -13.84 9.36 7.64
N ALA A 29 -15.04 9.54 8.16
CA ALA A 29 -15.66 8.58 9.07
C ALA A 29 -15.90 7.25 8.37
N LEU A 30 -16.41 7.27 7.14
CA LEU A 30 -16.61 6.08 6.31
C LEU A 30 -15.28 5.35 6.05
N ILE A 31 -14.22 6.05 5.63
CA ILE A 31 -12.91 5.45 5.41
C ILE A 31 -12.44 4.75 6.70
N LYS A 32 -12.53 5.43 7.84
CA LYS A 32 -12.09 4.87 9.12
C LYS A 32 -12.90 3.63 9.52
N GLU A 33 -14.22 3.67 9.38
CA GLU A 33 -15.11 2.53 9.62
C GLU A 33 -14.71 1.32 8.78
N PHE A 34 -14.47 1.52 7.47
CA PHE A 34 -14.01 0.45 6.60
C PHE A 34 -12.68 -0.14 7.05
N LEU A 35 -11.70 0.70 7.35
CA LEU A 35 -10.36 0.25 7.74
C LEU A 35 -10.39 -0.61 9.01
N LEU A 36 -11.15 -0.18 10.02
CA LEU A 36 -11.29 -0.91 11.29
C LEU A 36 -12.00 -2.25 11.10
N GLY A 37 -13.07 -2.27 10.31
CA GLY A 37 -13.82 -3.50 10.02
C GLY A 37 -13.05 -4.49 9.14
N TYR A 38 -12.40 -4.00 8.08
CA TYR A 38 -11.78 -4.84 7.06
C TYR A 38 -10.40 -5.37 7.46
N TYR A 39 -9.56 -4.53 8.08
CA TYR A 39 -8.19 -4.87 8.47
C TYR A 39 -8.04 -5.21 9.97
N GLY A 40 -9.08 -4.96 10.77
CA GLY A 40 -9.05 -5.07 12.21
C GLY A 40 -8.67 -3.77 12.91
N GLU A 41 -9.08 -3.61 14.14
CA GLU A 41 -9.03 -2.34 14.87
C GLU A 41 -7.61 -1.75 14.92
N GLN A 42 -6.62 -2.54 15.38
CA GLN A 42 -5.23 -2.07 15.49
C GLN A 42 -4.56 -1.84 14.14
N ALA A 43 -4.71 -2.78 13.20
CA ALA A 43 -4.14 -2.64 11.87
C ALA A 43 -4.81 -1.50 11.08
N GLY A 44 -6.13 -1.35 11.19
CA GLY A 44 -6.90 -0.30 10.54
C GLY A 44 -6.46 1.11 10.96
N GLU A 45 -6.21 1.34 12.26
CA GLU A 45 -5.67 2.63 12.76
C GLU A 45 -4.26 2.93 12.19
N ILE A 46 -3.44 1.91 12.02
CA ILE A 46 -2.10 2.09 11.42
C ILE A 46 -2.22 2.40 9.93
N ILE A 47 -3.13 1.71 9.21
CA ILE A 47 -3.38 1.96 7.79
C ILE A 47 -4.02 3.34 7.57
N TRP A 48 -4.86 3.82 8.49
CA TRP A 48 -5.33 5.20 8.48
C TRP A 48 -4.15 6.19 8.46
N ARG A 49 -3.16 5.99 9.34
CA ARG A 49 -1.96 6.84 9.37
C ARG A 49 -1.14 6.77 8.08
N TYR A 50 -1.14 5.62 7.41
CA TYR A 50 -0.55 5.49 6.08
C TYR A 50 -1.27 6.35 5.04
N LEU A 51 -2.61 6.35 5.01
CA LEU A 51 -3.38 7.20 4.11
C LEU A 51 -3.13 8.69 4.36
N GLU A 52 -3.09 9.11 5.64
CA GLU A 52 -2.74 10.48 6.02
C GLU A 52 -1.32 10.85 5.56
N LEU A 53 -0.34 9.95 5.71
CA LEU A 53 1.01 10.14 5.22
C LEU A 53 1.05 10.39 3.70
N LEU A 54 0.34 9.59 2.92
CA LEU A 54 0.27 9.75 1.46
C LEU A 54 -0.42 11.06 1.08
N HIS A 55 -1.51 11.41 1.78
CA HIS A 55 -2.21 12.67 1.55
C HIS A 55 -1.29 13.86 1.78
N GLU A 56 -0.59 13.90 2.92
CA GLU A 56 0.37 14.97 3.24
C GLU A 56 1.51 15.04 2.21
N ALA A 57 2.10 13.89 1.86
CA ALA A 57 3.19 13.83 0.89
C ALA A 57 2.77 14.27 -0.53
N SER A 58 1.47 14.23 -0.83
CA SER A 58 0.93 14.61 -2.14
C SER A 58 0.38 16.04 -2.18
N LYS A 59 0.34 16.76 -1.06
CA LYS A 59 -0.18 18.14 -1.00
C LYS A 59 0.55 19.05 -2.00
N GLY A 60 -0.25 19.80 -2.75
CA GLY A 60 0.28 20.70 -3.78
C GLY A 60 0.82 20.04 -5.03
N PHE A 61 0.81 18.70 -5.09
CA PHE A 61 1.21 17.97 -6.28
C PHE A 61 -0.02 17.54 -7.10
N ASN A 62 -0.04 17.92 -8.36
CA ASN A 62 -1.15 17.55 -9.25
C ASN A 62 -0.91 16.12 -9.80
N LEU A 63 -1.61 15.16 -9.23
CA LEU A 63 -1.60 13.77 -9.70
C LEU A 63 -2.27 13.69 -11.09
N ARG A 64 -1.53 13.23 -12.09
CA ARG A 64 -2.02 13.04 -13.47
C ARG A 64 -1.89 11.56 -13.85
N CYS A 65 -2.69 11.11 -14.83
CA CYS A 65 -2.60 9.75 -15.38
C CYS A 65 -1.19 9.39 -15.88
N TYR A 66 -0.48 10.38 -16.43
CA TYR A 66 0.92 10.25 -16.82
C TYR A 66 1.75 11.08 -15.84
N LEU A 67 2.13 10.44 -14.72
CA LEU A 67 2.98 11.06 -13.72
C LEU A 67 4.34 11.40 -14.32
N GLY A 68 4.78 12.66 -14.14
CA GLY A 68 6.17 13.03 -14.36
C GLY A 68 7.11 12.22 -13.46
N LYS A 69 8.39 12.26 -13.75
CA LYS A 69 9.39 11.31 -13.26
C LYS A 69 9.55 11.17 -11.74
N ASP A 70 9.08 12.11 -10.88
CA ASP A 70 9.36 12.07 -9.43
C ASP A 70 8.21 12.62 -8.56
N PRO A 71 7.09 11.88 -8.41
CA PRO A 71 6.03 12.29 -7.49
C PRO A 71 6.52 12.28 -6.04
N PRO A 72 6.19 13.29 -5.23
CA PRO A 72 6.74 13.47 -3.88
C PRO A 72 6.49 12.29 -2.94
N HIS A 73 5.32 11.65 -3.04
CA HIS A 73 4.94 10.49 -2.23
C HIS A 73 5.71 9.21 -2.57
N LEU A 74 6.39 9.14 -3.72
CA LEU A 74 7.25 8.01 -4.11
C LEU A 74 8.75 8.26 -3.86
N LYS A 75 9.11 9.31 -3.15
CA LYS A 75 10.49 9.54 -2.69
C LYS A 75 10.82 8.68 -1.48
N PHE A 76 12.11 8.54 -1.18
CA PHE A 76 12.60 7.67 -0.10
C PHE A 76 11.92 7.93 1.25
N GLY A 77 11.83 9.18 1.68
CA GLY A 77 11.25 9.52 2.99
C GLY A 77 9.82 8.99 3.18
N PRO A 78 8.85 9.42 2.34
CA PRO A 78 7.48 8.92 2.40
C PRO A 78 7.37 7.41 2.22
N LEU A 79 8.07 6.80 1.24
CA LEU A 79 8.00 5.35 1.03
C LEU A 79 8.59 4.56 2.20
N ALA A 80 9.69 5.01 2.79
CA ALA A 80 10.28 4.36 3.96
C ALA A 80 9.37 4.48 5.20
N ALA A 81 8.66 5.59 5.35
CA ALA A 81 7.66 5.75 6.40
C ALA A 81 6.44 4.85 6.15
N ALA A 82 5.96 4.78 4.91
CA ALA A 82 4.88 3.90 4.48
C ALA A 82 5.21 2.42 4.76
N GLU A 83 6.42 1.97 4.37
CA GLU A 83 6.90 0.60 4.64
C GLU A 83 6.83 0.26 6.13
N ARG A 84 7.33 1.16 7.00
CA ARG A 84 7.29 0.93 8.46
C ARG A 84 5.87 0.84 9.00
N LEU A 85 4.94 1.66 8.49
CA LEU A 85 3.53 1.60 8.89
C LEU A 85 2.91 0.26 8.46
N TRP A 86 3.16 -0.20 7.24
CA TRP A 86 2.66 -1.48 6.79
C TRP A 86 3.25 -2.66 7.56
N GLN A 87 4.55 -2.63 7.88
CA GLN A 87 5.17 -3.64 8.76
C GLN A 87 4.51 -3.67 10.15
N GLN A 88 4.20 -2.50 10.72
CA GLN A 88 3.46 -2.40 11.99
C GLN A 88 2.03 -2.96 11.85
N ALA A 89 1.36 -2.68 10.75
CA ALA A 89 0.01 -3.21 10.48
C ALA A 89 0.02 -4.73 10.32
N GLU A 90 1.01 -5.29 9.62
CA GLU A 90 1.20 -6.76 9.52
C GLU A 90 1.43 -7.39 10.90
N ALA A 91 2.28 -6.76 11.73
CA ALA A 91 2.53 -7.25 13.09
C ALA A 91 1.28 -7.16 14.00
N ALA A 92 0.43 -6.14 13.81
CA ALA A 92 -0.84 -6.01 14.53
C ALA A 92 -1.85 -7.06 14.07
N ALA A 93 -2.04 -7.20 12.75
CA ALA A 93 -2.96 -8.18 12.17
C ALA A 93 -2.55 -9.63 12.47
N GLY A 94 -1.23 -9.91 12.60
CA GLY A 94 -0.74 -11.24 12.98
C GLY A 94 -1.10 -11.67 14.40
N ARG A 95 -1.60 -10.75 15.23
CA ARG A 95 -2.13 -11.01 16.59
C ARG A 95 -3.64 -11.06 16.67
N ASP A 96 -4.33 -10.76 15.57
CA ASP A 96 -5.79 -10.83 15.50
C ASP A 96 -6.24 -12.31 15.43
N ALA A 97 -7.41 -12.58 16.00
CA ALA A 97 -8.01 -13.91 15.99
C ALA A 97 -8.46 -14.35 14.58
N ASP A 98 -8.71 -13.39 13.68
CA ASP A 98 -9.07 -13.65 12.29
C ASP A 98 -7.82 -13.64 11.39
N PRO A 99 -7.35 -14.83 10.91
CA PRO A 99 -6.17 -14.92 10.08
C PRO A 99 -6.33 -14.25 8.71
N GLU A 100 -7.56 -14.04 8.23
CA GLU A 100 -7.80 -13.36 6.96
C GLU A 100 -7.38 -11.88 7.01
N LYS A 101 -7.44 -11.25 8.18
CA LYS A 101 -6.99 -9.86 8.34
C LYS A 101 -5.52 -9.68 8.00
N LEU A 102 -4.67 -10.63 8.42
CA LEU A 102 -3.25 -10.61 8.05
C LEU A 102 -3.05 -10.76 6.54
N ILE A 103 -3.84 -11.62 5.89
CA ILE A 103 -3.79 -11.78 4.43
C ILE A 103 -4.18 -10.46 3.75
N ARG A 104 -5.28 -9.83 4.16
CA ARG A 104 -5.74 -8.55 3.64
C ARG A 104 -4.71 -7.43 3.82
N VAL A 105 -4.07 -7.36 5.00
CA VAL A 105 -3.00 -6.38 5.27
C VAL A 105 -1.79 -6.62 4.36
N ARG A 106 -1.32 -7.85 4.21
CA ARG A 106 -0.21 -8.19 3.31
C ARG A 106 -0.50 -7.84 1.86
N LEU A 107 -1.73 -8.04 1.40
CA LEU A 107 -2.16 -7.64 0.07
C LEU A 107 -2.20 -6.13 -0.09
N GLY A 108 -2.72 -5.41 0.91
CA GLY A 108 -2.73 -3.94 0.93
C GLY A 108 -1.32 -3.33 0.94
N HIS A 109 -0.31 -4.06 1.41
CA HIS A 109 1.09 -3.63 1.42
C HIS A 109 1.78 -3.77 0.06
N LEU A 110 1.28 -4.59 -0.85
CA LEU A 110 1.93 -4.86 -2.15
C LEU A 110 2.24 -3.61 -2.98
N PRO A 111 1.38 -2.57 -3.06
CA PRO A 111 1.69 -1.36 -3.82
C PRO A 111 2.96 -0.64 -3.34
N VAL A 112 3.20 -0.56 -2.03
CA VAL A 112 4.41 0.04 -1.46
C VAL A 112 5.64 -0.80 -1.80
N ARG A 113 5.55 -2.12 -1.67
CA ARG A 113 6.61 -3.06 -2.06
C ARG A 113 6.92 -2.99 -3.57
N TYR A 114 5.88 -2.89 -4.40
CA TYR A 114 6.05 -2.69 -5.84
C TYR A 114 6.77 -1.38 -6.17
N ALA A 115 6.33 -0.27 -5.58
CA ALA A 115 6.96 1.03 -5.76
C ALA A 115 8.45 1.00 -5.35
N CYS A 116 8.79 0.26 -4.29
CA CYS A 116 10.17 0.05 -3.87
C CYS A 116 10.96 -0.72 -4.94
N LEU A 117 10.41 -1.82 -5.49
CA LEU A 117 11.06 -2.63 -6.52
C LEU A 117 11.28 -1.84 -7.81
N ASP A 118 10.29 -1.06 -8.25
CA ASP A 118 10.36 -0.22 -9.44
C ASP A 118 11.43 0.86 -9.29
N ARG A 119 11.46 1.52 -8.13
CA ARG A 119 12.34 2.66 -7.84
C ARG A 119 13.63 2.29 -7.09
N TRP A 120 14.00 1.02 -7.03
CA TRP A 120 15.09 0.50 -6.21
C TRP A 120 16.38 1.31 -6.27
N LYS A 121 16.86 1.63 -7.49
CA LYS A 121 18.11 2.36 -7.69
C LYS A 121 18.04 3.79 -7.16
N SER A 122 16.94 4.51 -7.42
CA SER A 122 16.76 5.89 -6.95
C SER A 122 16.60 5.93 -5.43
N LEU A 123 15.80 5.04 -4.85
CA LEU A 123 15.62 4.95 -3.40
C LEU A 123 16.91 4.61 -2.65
N ARG A 124 17.74 3.70 -3.19
CA ARG A 124 19.07 3.39 -2.62
C ARG A 124 20.00 4.60 -2.65
N ARG A 125 19.97 5.41 -3.71
CA ARG A 125 20.73 6.66 -3.80
C ARG A 125 20.24 7.67 -2.75
N GLU A 126 18.93 7.96 -2.73
CA GLU A 126 18.31 8.90 -1.79
C GLU A 126 18.55 8.49 -0.33
N CYS A 127 18.46 7.19 -0.01
CA CYS A 127 18.78 6.65 1.31
C CYS A 127 20.19 6.98 1.76
N ARG A 128 21.19 6.81 0.86
CA ARG A 128 22.59 7.15 1.15
C ARG A 128 22.81 8.64 1.33
N GLU A 129 22.21 9.46 0.46
CA GLU A 129 22.28 10.93 0.54
C GLU A 129 21.70 11.45 1.87
N GLN A 130 20.59 10.85 2.33
CA GLN A 130 19.95 11.20 3.59
C GLN A 130 20.58 10.54 4.82
N ARG A 131 21.55 9.65 4.66
CA ARG A 131 22.16 8.84 5.74
C ARG A 131 21.12 8.11 6.58
N ALA A 132 20.06 7.64 5.95
CA ALA A 132 18.92 7.01 6.61
C ALA A 132 19.05 5.49 6.65
N ALA A 133 18.31 4.84 7.58
CA ALA A 133 18.22 3.39 7.64
C ALA A 133 17.36 2.87 6.48
N TRP A 134 17.83 1.80 5.83
CA TRP A 134 17.12 1.12 4.76
C TRP A 134 16.09 0.14 5.34
N PRO A 135 14.77 0.31 5.09
CA PRO A 135 13.75 -0.50 5.75
C PRO A 135 13.36 -1.79 4.99
N TRP A 136 13.87 -2.00 3.79
CA TRP A 136 13.57 -3.16 2.94
C TRP A 136 14.69 -4.20 3.00
N PRO A 137 14.51 -5.40 2.39
CA PRO A 137 15.59 -6.38 2.26
C PRO A 137 16.86 -5.80 1.61
N GLU A 138 18.01 -6.40 1.92
CA GLU A 138 19.31 -5.91 1.46
C GLU A 138 19.48 -5.97 -0.07
N SER A 139 18.87 -6.96 -0.74
CA SER A 139 18.93 -7.09 -2.19
C SER A 139 17.56 -6.98 -2.85
N ARG A 140 17.54 -6.41 -4.07
CA ARG A 140 16.32 -6.34 -4.89
C ARG A 140 15.74 -7.74 -5.16
N LYS A 141 16.59 -8.76 -5.29
CA LYS A 141 16.17 -10.14 -5.49
C LYS A 141 15.40 -10.67 -4.28
N ALA A 142 15.88 -10.43 -3.06
CA ALA A 142 15.17 -10.82 -1.84
C ALA A 142 13.84 -10.10 -1.71
N ALA A 143 13.79 -8.77 -1.97
CA ALA A 143 12.55 -8.01 -1.96
C ALA A 143 11.53 -8.49 -3.00
N ALA A 144 11.99 -8.86 -4.20
CA ALA A 144 11.14 -9.44 -5.25
C ALA A 144 10.61 -10.81 -4.86
N GLU A 145 11.41 -11.62 -4.17
CA GLU A 145 10.99 -12.94 -3.69
C GLU A 145 9.91 -12.83 -2.60
N GLU A 146 10.07 -11.92 -1.63
CA GLU A 146 9.03 -11.64 -0.63
C GLU A 146 7.73 -11.15 -1.27
N PHE A 147 7.82 -10.24 -2.25
CA PHE A 147 6.66 -9.79 -3.02
C PHE A 147 5.95 -10.96 -3.71
N ARG A 148 6.70 -11.83 -4.38
CA ARG A 148 6.17 -13.01 -5.07
C ARG A 148 5.49 -13.99 -4.11
N GLN A 149 6.07 -14.22 -2.94
CA GLN A 149 5.51 -15.11 -1.92
C GLN A 149 4.15 -14.63 -1.42
N VAL A 150 4.00 -13.32 -1.19
CA VAL A 150 2.70 -12.75 -0.81
C VAL A 150 1.69 -12.93 -1.93
N CYS A 151 2.08 -12.68 -3.19
CA CYS A 151 1.18 -12.88 -4.33
C CYS A 151 0.73 -14.34 -4.48
N GLN A 152 1.60 -15.30 -4.23
CA GLN A 152 1.30 -16.74 -4.37
C GLN A 152 0.57 -17.33 -3.15
N GLY A 153 0.70 -16.72 -1.98
CA GLY A 153 0.14 -17.21 -0.72
C GLY A 153 -1.36 -16.99 -0.54
N VAL A 154 -2.08 -16.46 -1.55
CA VAL A 154 -3.52 -16.22 -1.46
C VAL A 154 -4.30 -17.31 -2.14
N PRO A 155 -5.01 -18.18 -1.38
CA PRO A 155 -5.80 -19.25 -1.95
C PRO A 155 -6.90 -18.74 -2.89
N GLY A 156 -7.04 -19.36 -4.06
CA GLY A 156 -8.20 -19.18 -4.95
C GLY A 156 -8.21 -17.91 -5.79
N LYS A 157 -7.17 -17.09 -5.78
CA LYS A 157 -7.03 -15.96 -6.71
C LYS A 157 -5.95 -16.25 -7.75
N ASP A 158 -6.39 -16.34 -9.00
CA ASP A 158 -5.49 -16.38 -10.16
C ASP A 158 -4.87 -14.98 -10.32
N TRP A 159 -3.65 -14.80 -9.78
CA TRP A 159 -3.00 -13.48 -9.71
C TRP A 159 -2.47 -13.05 -11.07
N THR A 160 -3.34 -12.46 -11.85
CA THR A 160 -2.99 -11.76 -13.10
C THR A 160 -2.02 -10.60 -12.87
N VAL A 161 -1.90 -10.09 -11.64
CA VAL A 161 -0.92 -9.05 -11.27
C VAL A 161 0.53 -9.50 -11.51
N VAL A 162 0.85 -10.77 -11.27
CA VAL A 162 2.18 -11.32 -11.56
C VAL A 162 2.44 -11.36 -13.07
N LYS A 163 1.41 -11.55 -13.87
CA LYS A 163 1.49 -11.55 -15.34
C LYS A 163 1.85 -10.17 -15.90
N VAL A 164 1.24 -9.11 -15.38
CA VAL A 164 1.53 -7.72 -15.78
C VAL A 164 2.98 -7.33 -15.44
N LEU A 165 3.54 -7.86 -14.36
CA LEU A 165 4.93 -7.59 -13.96
C LEU A 165 5.94 -8.40 -14.79
N SER A 166 5.55 -9.55 -15.36
CA SER A 166 6.42 -10.38 -16.20
C SER A 166 6.40 -9.94 -17.68
N GLU A 167 5.39 -9.21 -18.12
CA GLU A 167 5.22 -8.74 -19.51
C GLU A 167 5.83 -7.35 -19.76
N GLY A 168 6.28 -6.66 -18.71
CA GLY A 168 6.89 -5.32 -18.77
C GLY A 168 8.40 -5.28 -18.52
N GLY A 169 9.10 -6.41 -18.71
CA GLY A 169 10.54 -6.54 -18.54
C GLY A 169 11.30 -6.38 -19.85
#